data_938c8ceaee9cfeabf00bc7d6830abcb0
#
_entry.id   938c8ceaee9cfeabf00bc7d6830abcb0
#
_cell.length_a   1.000
_cell.length_b   1.000
_cell.length_c   1.000
_cell.angle_alpha   90.00
_cell.angle_beta   90.00
_cell.angle_gamma   90.00
#
_symmetry.space_group_name_H-M   'P 1'
#
loop_
_entity.id
_entity.type
_entity.pdbx_description
1 polymer ?
#
loop_
_entity_poly.entity_id
_entity_poly.type
_entity_poly.pdbx_seq_one_letter_code
_entity_poly.pdbx_strand_id
1 'polypeptide(L)'
;MSRPTTSPQSFSVEEIVKDVRQRGDEAVAYWSRVLDHTTSAMPERATPYGDVPTAAILAAADAVARWHRAQRPADIELEVSPGVILQRRWAPLRRVGVYVPSGRGSSLSMTAVPAREAGVEQIVICTPPRGAAAVAAAAALLGFADVWAVGGAHAIAAMAFGTDSIPAVDKIVGPGGGAVNAAKLLVSRDVAIDLPAGPSEVVVVADRGFDERIVRQELDAQMEHGPDSRAHVIWVDDDVDAALAELETWAPEHVALLGERAESLAPRIRCAGAVFVGPFAPVPAGDYATGGNHVLPTGRWARATGGLGLESFLKPVTIQRVSQDGLARLAPTIEALADLEGMPAHKATARR
;
A
#
# COMPACT_ATOMS: atom_id res chain seq x y z
N MET A 1 -49.91 19.46 -5.65
CA MET A 1 -49.10 19.27 -4.44
C MET A 1 -47.84 18.55 -4.89
N SER A 2 -46.75 19.30 -5.11
CA SER A 2 -45.45 18.80 -5.55
C SER A 2 -44.75 18.17 -4.33
N ARG A 3 -44.35 16.90 -4.43
CA ARG A 3 -43.48 16.25 -3.44
C ARG A 3 -42.12 16.96 -3.45
N PRO A 4 -41.53 17.29 -2.31
CA PRO A 4 -40.18 17.82 -2.26
C PRO A 4 -39.22 16.70 -2.67
N THR A 5 -38.46 16.90 -3.73
CA THR A 5 -37.28 16.12 -4.06
C THR A 5 -36.23 16.44 -3.00
N THR A 6 -36.09 15.56 -2.01
CA THR A 6 -34.95 15.60 -1.09
C THR A 6 -33.71 15.30 -1.93
N SER A 7 -32.82 16.28 -2.06
CA SER A 7 -31.48 16.09 -2.56
C SER A 7 -30.81 14.94 -1.79
N PRO A 8 -30.01 14.08 -2.40
CA PRO A 8 -29.25 13.09 -1.66
C PRO A 8 -28.35 13.82 -0.66
N GLN A 9 -28.48 13.51 0.63
CA GLN A 9 -27.64 14.08 1.68
C GLN A 9 -26.18 13.71 1.33
N SER A 10 -25.36 14.71 1.07
CA SER A 10 -23.93 14.53 0.88
C SER A 10 -23.29 14.38 2.26
N PHE A 11 -22.88 13.16 2.60
CA PHE A 11 -22.13 12.89 3.84
C PHE A 11 -20.64 13.13 3.61
N SER A 12 -19.95 13.75 4.56
CA SER A 12 -18.51 13.88 4.51
C SER A 12 -17.83 12.58 4.98
N VAL A 13 -16.62 12.35 4.49
CA VAL A 13 -15.82 11.18 4.94
C VAL A 13 -15.47 11.30 6.42
N GLU A 14 -15.24 12.53 6.90
CA GLU A 14 -14.99 12.83 8.32
C GLU A 14 -16.15 12.41 9.22
N GLU A 15 -17.39 12.68 8.80
CA GLU A 15 -18.59 12.27 9.54
C GLU A 15 -18.67 10.75 9.66
N ILE A 16 -18.41 10.02 8.57
CA ILE A 16 -18.42 8.55 8.55
C ILE A 16 -17.35 8.01 9.50
N VAL A 17 -16.11 8.50 9.39
CA VAL A 17 -14.98 8.04 10.21
C VAL A 17 -15.23 8.30 11.70
N LYS A 18 -15.73 9.50 12.04
CA LYS A 18 -16.07 9.87 13.40
C LYS A 18 -17.20 9.02 13.97
N ASP A 19 -18.22 8.75 13.17
CA ASP A 19 -19.39 7.97 13.58
C ASP A 19 -19.00 6.51 13.88
N VAL A 20 -18.20 5.88 13.02
CA VAL A 20 -17.68 4.51 13.27
C VAL A 20 -16.82 4.47 14.52
N ARG A 21 -15.97 5.48 14.77
CA ARG A 21 -15.17 5.56 16.00
C ARG A 21 -16.03 5.62 17.26
N GLN A 22 -17.20 6.24 17.18
CA GLN A 22 -18.09 6.43 18.34
C GLN A 22 -19.05 5.26 18.58
N ARG A 23 -19.63 4.69 17.52
CA ARG A 23 -20.70 3.70 17.61
C ARG A 23 -20.33 2.31 17.13
N GLY A 24 -19.08 2.09 16.66
CA GLY A 24 -18.60 0.76 16.24
C GLY A 24 -19.50 0.10 15.19
N ASP A 25 -19.89 -1.14 15.45
CA ASP A 25 -20.69 -1.97 14.52
C ASP A 25 -22.02 -1.34 14.12
N GLU A 26 -22.68 -0.59 15.01
CA GLU A 26 -23.93 0.10 14.68
C GLU A 26 -23.74 1.12 13.56
N ALA A 27 -22.63 1.89 13.63
CA ALA A 27 -22.30 2.85 12.58
C ALA A 27 -21.90 2.14 11.29
N VAL A 28 -21.09 1.08 11.35
CA VAL A 28 -20.72 0.28 10.18
C VAL A 28 -21.98 -0.24 9.49
N ALA A 29 -22.89 -0.85 10.22
CA ALA A 29 -24.15 -1.35 9.68
C ALA A 29 -25.05 -0.22 9.11
N TYR A 30 -25.10 0.93 9.77
CA TYR A 30 -25.83 2.09 9.28
C TYR A 30 -25.26 2.56 7.92
N TRP A 31 -23.97 2.77 7.82
CA TRP A 31 -23.32 3.24 6.60
C TRP A 31 -23.36 2.21 5.48
N SER A 32 -23.24 0.91 5.80
CA SER A 32 -23.42 -0.17 4.81
C SER A 32 -24.84 -0.16 4.22
N ARG A 33 -25.87 0.14 5.02
CA ARG A 33 -27.24 0.30 4.48
C ARG A 33 -27.37 1.53 3.59
N VAL A 34 -26.79 2.65 4.01
CA VAL A 34 -26.93 3.94 3.30
C VAL A 34 -26.12 3.97 2.01
N LEU A 35 -24.89 3.45 2.01
CA LEU A 35 -23.93 3.59 0.92
C LEU A 35 -23.84 2.33 0.05
N ASP A 36 -23.91 1.15 0.66
CA ASP A 36 -23.76 -0.13 -0.02
C ASP A 36 -25.12 -0.84 -0.24
N HIS A 37 -26.22 -0.25 0.23
CA HIS A 37 -27.60 -0.77 0.10
C HIS A 37 -27.79 -2.18 0.68
N THR A 38 -27.07 -2.51 1.75
CA THR A 38 -27.24 -3.76 2.48
C THR A 38 -28.51 -3.72 3.35
N THR A 39 -28.97 -4.90 3.81
CA THR A 39 -30.10 -5.01 4.73
C THR A 39 -29.69 -5.48 6.12
N SER A 40 -28.43 -5.83 6.31
CA SER A 40 -27.93 -6.36 7.57
C SER A 40 -27.93 -5.33 8.69
N ALA A 41 -28.20 -5.78 9.91
CA ALA A 41 -28.12 -4.98 11.13
C ALA A 41 -26.71 -4.94 11.75
N MET A 42 -25.81 -5.82 11.28
CA MET A 42 -24.44 -5.98 11.77
C MET A 42 -23.47 -6.15 10.59
N PRO A 43 -22.18 -5.86 10.76
CA PRO A 43 -21.15 -6.22 9.78
C PRO A 43 -21.18 -7.74 9.51
N GLU A 44 -21.14 -8.13 8.24
CA GLU A 44 -21.22 -9.54 7.85
C GLU A 44 -19.89 -10.03 7.26
N ARG A 45 -19.56 -11.28 7.56
CA ARG A 45 -18.50 -11.98 6.82
C ARG A 45 -18.98 -12.35 5.43
N ALA A 46 -18.12 -12.19 4.44
CA ALA A 46 -18.41 -12.59 3.09
C ALA A 46 -18.38 -14.13 2.96
N THR A 47 -19.46 -14.70 2.43
CA THR A 47 -19.51 -16.13 2.12
C THR A 47 -18.89 -16.37 0.74
N PRO A 48 -17.91 -17.29 0.62
CA PRO A 48 -17.33 -17.64 -0.68
C PRO A 48 -18.41 -18.21 -1.62
N TYR A 49 -18.56 -17.57 -2.78
CA TYR A 49 -19.49 -18.04 -3.80
C TYR A 49 -19.07 -17.53 -5.19
N GLY A 50 -19.29 -18.35 -6.20
CA GLY A 50 -18.99 -18.04 -7.58
C GLY A 50 -17.74 -18.75 -8.09
N ASP A 51 -17.66 -18.83 -9.40
CA ASP A 51 -16.52 -19.41 -10.11
C ASP A 51 -15.42 -18.35 -10.24
N VAL A 52 -14.19 -18.72 -9.87
CA VAL A 52 -13.04 -17.86 -9.95
C VAL A 52 -11.94 -18.52 -10.80
N PRO A 53 -11.10 -17.76 -11.53
CA PRO A 53 -10.06 -18.33 -12.37
C PRO A 53 -8.91 -18.90 -11.50
N THR A 54 -9.17 -20.06 -10.89
CA THR A 54 -8.33 -20.71 -9.87
C THR A 54 -6.87 -20.80 -10.27
N ALA A 55 -6.58 -21.33 -11.49
CA ALA A 55 -5.20 -21.48 -11.95
C ALA A 55 -4.47 -20.14 -12.08
N ALA A 56 -5.14 -19.10 -12.58
CA ALA A 56 -4.57 -17.78 -12.74
C ALA A 56 -4.30 -17.11 -11.39
N ILE A 57 -5.25 -17.22 -10.43
CA ILE A 57 -5.08 -16.66 -9.08
C ILE A 57 -3.90 -17.32 -8.37
N LEU A 58 -3.77 -18.64 -8.44
CA LEU A 58 -2.68 -19.37 -7.81
C LEU A 58 -1.33 -19.03 -8.45
N ALA A 59 -1.26 -18.93 -9.79
CA ALA A 59 -0.03 -18.56 -10.49
C ALA A 59 0.42 -17.13 -10.14
N ALA A 60 -0.51 -16.16 -10.13
CA ALA A 60 -0.24 -14.80 -9.74
C ALA A 60 0.23 -14.72 -8.27
N ALA A 61 -0.45 -15.39 -7.36
CA ALA A 61 -0.10 -15.41 -5.95
C ALA A 61 1.28 -16.04 -5.70
N ASP A 62 1.65 -17.10 -6.43
CA ASP A 62 2.97 -17.72 -6.35
C ASP A 62 4.07 -16.76 -6.83
N ALA A 63 3.87 -16.07 -7.96
CA ALA A 63 4.81 -15.06 -8.45
C ALA A 63 5.01 -13.92 -7.43
N VAL A 64 3.90 -13.39 -6.88
CA VAL A 64 3.92 -12.37 -5.82
C VAL A 64 4.67 -12.88 -4.57
N ALA A 65 4.38 -14.09 -4.12
CA ALA A 65 5.03 -14.68 -2.96
C ALA A 65 6.55 -14.80 -3.15
N ARG A 66 6.99 -15.32 -4.31
CA ARG A 66 8.42 -15.47 -4.64
C ARG A 66 9.14 -14.13 -4.67
N TRP A 67 8.57 -13.15 -5.34
CA TRP A 67 9.16 -11.80 -5.44
C TRP A 67 9.27 -11.12 -4.08
N HIS A 68 8.19 -11.13 -3.28
CA HIS A 68 8.19 -10.46 -1.98
C HIS A 68 9.06 -11.19 -0.95
N ARG A 69 9.13 -12.52 -0.98
CA ARG A 69 10.02 -13.27 -0.11
C ARG A 69 11.49 -12.91 -0.32
N ALA A 70 11.89 -12.64 -1.57
CA ALA A 70 13.25 -12.22 -1.91
C ALA A 70 13.62 -10.81 -1.39
N GLN A 71 12.61 -9.98 -1.06
CA GLN A 71 12.81 -8.62 -0.53
C GLN A 71 13.09 -8.59 0.99
N ARG A 72 13.07 -9.74 1.68
CA ARG A 72 13.22 -9.73 3.14
C ARG A 72 14.57 -9.11 3.54
N PRO A 73 14.55 -7.99 4.30
CA PRO A 73 15.78 -7.36 4.73
C PRO A 73 16.48 -8.21 5.80
N ALA A 74 17.81 -8.21 5.77
CA ALA A 74 18.63 -8.89 6.76
C ALA A 74 18.62 -8.14 8.10
N ASP A 75 18.71 -8.88 9.20
CA ASP A 75 19.06 -8.33 10.51
C ASP A 75 20.51 -7.85 10.48
N ILE A 76 20.82 -6.80 11.25
CA ILE A 76 22.15 -6.21 11.33
C ILE A 76 22.59 -6.21 12.79
N GLU A 77 23.82 -6.62 13.05
CA GLU A 77 24.48 -6.44 14.34
C GLU A 77 25.86 -5.79 14.11
N LEU A 78 26.17 -4.77 14.90
CA LEU A 78 27.42 -4.02 14.82
C LEU A 78 27.89 -3.58 16.20
N GLU A 79 29.12 -3.86 16.53
CA GLU A 79 29.80 -3.21 17.65
C GLU A 79 30.32 -1.84 17.17
N VAL A 80 29.61 -0.76 17.53
CA VAL A 80 29.91 0.60 17.08
C VAL A 80 31.11 1.22 17.81
N SER A 81 31.38 0.72 19.02
CA SER A 81 32.59 0.98 19.80
C SER A 81 32.76 -0.15 20.82
N PRO A 82 33.97 -0.36 21.37
CA PRO A 82 34.21 -1.47 22.31
C PRO A 82 33.21 -1.50 23.45
N GLY A 83 32.47 -2.61 23.54
CA GLY A 83 31.42 -2.83 24.54
C GLY A 83 30.07 -2.18 24.24
N VAL A 84 29.85 -1.63 23.04
CA VAL A 84 28.60 -1.02 22.60
C VAL A 84 28.10 -1.72 21.33
N ILE A 85 27.11 -2.60 21.47
CA ILE A 85 26.55 -3.39 20.38
C ILE A 85 25.16 -2.88 20.04
N LEU A 86 24.93 -2.53 18.77
CA LEU A 86 23.63 -2.24 18.21
C LEU A 86 23.17 -3.39 17.30
N GLN A 87 21.92 -3.78 17.48
CA GLN A 87 21.26 -4.77 16.65
C GLN A 87 19.99 -4.17 16.06
N ARG A 88 19.77 -4.34 14.77
CA ARG A 88 18.48 -4.11 14.11
C ARG A 88 17.87 -5.43 13.75
N ARG A 89 16.68 -5.69 14.28
CA ARG A 89 15.87 -6.87 13.95
C ARG A 89 14.59 -6.46 13.26
N TRP A 90 14.20 -7.18 12.25
CA TRP A 90 12.93 -6.97 11.55
C TRP A 90 11.85 -7.86 12.16
N ALA A 91 10.78 -7.23 12.64
CA ALA A 91 9.63 -7.91 13.22
C ALA A 91 8.39 -7.68 12.35
N PRO A 92 7.56 -8.71 12.07
CA PRO A 92 6.31 -8.52 11.35
C PRO A 92 5.35 -7.66 12.17
N LEU A 93 4.45 -6.95 11.47
CA LEU A 93 3.27 -6.36 12.09
C LEU A 93 2.39 -7.49 12.62
N ARG A 94 1.67 -7.23 13.70
CA ARG A 94 0.81 -8.26 14.29
C ARG A 94 -0.46 -8.44 13.47
N ARG A 95 -1.10 -7.32 13.08
CA ARG A 95 -2.38 -7.34 12.37
C ARG A 95 -2.40 -6.31 11.25
N VAL A 96 -2.84 -6.74 10.06
CA VAL A 96 -2.94 -5.87 8.88
C VAL A 96 -4.35 -5.91 8.33
N GLY A 97 -4.90 -4.73 8.04
CA GLY A 97 -6.14 -4.55 7.31
C GLY A 97 -5.88 -4.43 5.82
N VAL A 98 -6.56 -5.23 5.04
CA VAL A 98 -6.48 -5.24 3.58
C VAL A 98 -7.80 -4.75 3.02
N TYR A 99 -7.78 -3.65 2.30
CA TYR A 99 -8.94 -3.17 1.56
C TYR A 99 -8.87 -3.66 0.10
N VAL A 100 -9.88 -4.39 -0.33
CA VAL A 100 -10.00 -4.90 -1.70
C VAL A 100 -11.17 -4.22 -2.38
N PRO A 101 -10.99 -3.43 -3.45
CA PRO A 101 -12.09 -2.83 -4.20
C PRO A 101 -12.98 -3.90 -4.84
N SER A 102 -14.26 -3.57 -5.04
CA SER A 102 -15.21 -4.48 -5.70
C SER A 102 -14.70 -4.94 -7.06
N GLY A 103 -14.74 -6.24 -7.30
CA GLY A 103 -14.38 -6.87 -8.58
C GLY A 103 -12.85 -6.94 -8.87
N ARG A 104 -12.00 -6.48 -7.95
CA ARG A 104 -10.53 -6.46 -8.14
C ARG A 104 -9.83 -7.54 -7.31
N GLY A 105 -10.03 -8.80 -7.68
CA GLY A 105 -9.41 -9.95 -7.00
C GLY A 105 -7.87 -9.95 -7.04
N SER A 106 -7.23 -9.32 -8.03
CA SER A 106 -5.79 -9.15 -8.11
C SER A 106 -5.23 -8.36 -6.92
N SER A 107 -5.95 -7.31 -6.46
CA SER A 107 -5.55 -6.51 -5.30
C SER A 107 -5.43 -7.34 -4.02
N LEU A 108 -6.19 -8.44 -3.90
CA LEU A 108 -6.07 -9.37 -2.79
C LEU A 108 -4.69 -10.05 -2.79
N SER A 109 -4.26 -10.58 -3.94
CA SER A 109 -2.94 -11.22 -4.06
C SER A 109 -1.80 -10.23 -3.79
N MET A 110 -1.92 -9.00 -4.27
CA MET A 110 -0.90 -7.96 -4.13
C MET A 110 -0.77 -7.40 -2.71
N THR A 111 -1.76 -7.60 -1.86
CA THR A 111 -1.76 -7.06 -0.48
C THR A 111 -1.68 -8.15 0.58
N ALA A 112 -2.54 -9.18 0.51
CA ALA A 112 -2.60 -10.22 1.53
C ALA A 112 -1.45 -11.23 1.43
N VAL A 113 -0.98 -11.56 0.20
CA VAL A 113 0.14 -12.50 0.03
C VAL A 113 1.45 -11.92 0.58
N PRO A 114 1.88 -10.68 0.27
CA PRO A 114 3.07 -10.10 0.88
C PRO A 114 2.97 -9.99 2.41
N ALA A 115 1.79 -9.67 2.96
CA ALA A 115 1.58 -9.64 4.41
C ALA A 115 1.82 -11.02 5.04
N ARG A 116 1.31 -12.09 4.42
CA ARG A 116 1.57 -13.48 4.85
C ARG A 116 3.05 -13.83 4.75
N GLU A 117 3.71 -13.51 3.65
CA GLU A 117 5.15 -13.78 3.46
C GLU A 117 6.04 -13.00 4.45
N ALA A 118 5.58 -11.85 4.92
CA ALA A 118 6.24 -11.10 5.99
C ALA A 118 6.11 -11.79 7.35
N GLY A 119 5.08 -12.61 7.56
CA GLY A 119 4.79 -13.29 8.82
C GLY A 119 3.75 -12.55 9.68
N VAL A 120 2.86 -11.77 9.06
CA VAL A 120 1.74 -11.12 9.76
C VAL A 120 0.82 -12.18 10.34
N GLU A 121 0.50 -12.07 11.64
CA GLU A 121 -0.28 -13.09 12.37
C GLU A 121 -1.76 -13.09 11.94
N GLN A 122 -2.35 -11.90 11.73
CA GLN A 122 -3.75 -11.76 11.34
C GLN A 122 -3.91 -10.77 10.19
N ILE A 123 -4.61 -11.19 9.14
CA ILE A 123 -4.94 -10.37 7.97
C ILE A 123 -6.45 -10.24 7.91
N VAL A 124 -6.95 -9.02 8.12
CA VAL A 124 -8.37 -8.65 8.10
C VAL A 124 -8.68 -8.06 6.75
N ILE A 125 -9.56 -8.68 5.97
CA ILE A 125 -9.88 -8.26 4.62
C ILE A 125 -11.26 -7.61 4.62
N CYS A 126 -11.37 -6.38 4.11
CA CYS A 126 -12.63 -5.68 3.88
C CYS A 126 -12.82 -5.42 2.38
N THR A 127 -14.02 -5.64 1.89
CA THR A 127 -14.41 -5.42 0.49
C THR A 127 -15.86 -4.98 0.42
N PRO A 128 -16.26 -4.11 -0.52
CA PRO A 128 -17.67 -3.75 -0.68
C PRO A 128 -18.57 -4.99 -0.87
N PRO A 129 -19.79 -4.99 -0.34
CA PRO A 129 -20.72 -6.12 -0.43
C PRO A 129 -20.94 -6.60 -1.87
N ARG A 130 -20.98 -5.66 -2.82
CA ARG A 130 -21.03 -5.98 -4.24
C ARG A 130 -19.71 -6.60 -4.68
N GLY A 131 -19.68 -7.90 -4.94
CA GLY A 131 -18.46 -8.66 -5.31
C GLY A 131 -17.74 -9.31 -4.14
N ALA A 132 -18.21 -9.14 -2.90
CA ALA A 132 -17.60 -9.72 -1.71
C ALA A 132 -17.51 -11.25 -1.78
N ALA A 133 -18.51 -11.92 -2.35
CA ALA A 133 -18.53 -13.38 -2.52
C ALA A 133 -17.36 -13.89 -3.39
N ALA A 134 -17.06 -13.21 -4.51
CA ALA A 134 -15.94 -13.57 -5.39
C ALA A 134 -14.57 -13.29 -4.71
N VAL A 135 -14.46 -12.18 -3.99
CA VAL A 135 -13.25 -11.89 -3.19
C VAL A 135 -13.05 -12.92 -2.09
N ALA A 136 -14.13 -13.34 -1.41
CA ALA A 136 -14.05 -14.38 -0.39
C ALA A 136 -13.70 -15.75 -1.00
N ALA A 137 -14.18 -16.09 -2.21
CA ALA A 137 -13.79 -17.30 -2.91
C ALA A 137 -12.29 -17.29 -3.28
N ALA A 138 -11.78 -16.18 -3.80
CA ALA A 138 -10.36 -16.02 -4.06
C ALA A 138 -9.52 -16.06 -2.77
N ALA A 139 -9.99 -15.43 -1.70
CA ALA A 139 -9.36 -15.44 -0.39
C ALA A 139 -9.26 -16.86 0.20
N ALA A 140 -10.35 -17.60 0.16
CA ALA A 140 -10.39 -19.00 0.62
C ALA A 140 -9.41 -19.89 -0.16
N LEU A 141 -9.31 -19.70 -1.49
CA LEU A 141 -8.35 -20.40 -2.35
C LEU A 141 -6.90 -20.11 -1.91
N LEU A 142 -6.62 -18.89 -1.47
CA LEU A 142 -5.29 -18.46 -1.00
C LEU A 142 -5.06 -18.73 0.50
N GLY A 143 -6.04 -19.32 1.20
CA GLY A 143 -5.95 -19.67 2.63
C GLY A 143 -6.28 -18.50 3.58
N PHE A 144 -6.96 -17.45 3.13
CA PHE A 144 -7.45 -16.36 3.96
C PHE A 144 -8.94 -16.55 4.27
N ALA A 145 -9.31 -16.49 5.54
CA ALA A 145 -10.68 -16.75 6.00
C ALA A 145 -11.42 -15.50 6.53
N ASP A 146 -10.70 -14.43 6.86
CA ASP A 146 -11.26 -13.26 7.57
C ASP A 146 -11.65 -12.15 6.58
N VAL A 147 -12.72 -12.38 5.79
CA VAL A 147 -13.22 -11.46 4.77
C VAL A 147 -14.56 -10.87 5.21
N TRP A 148 -14.63 -9.55 5.27
CA TRP A 148 -15.81 -8.78 5.66
C TRP A 148 -16.43 -8.07 4.45
N ALA A 149 -17.74 -8.22 4.29
CA ALA A 149 -18.53 -7.55 3.27
C ALA A 149 -18.86 -6.10 3.69
N VAL A 150 -17.82 -5.30 3.88
CA VAL A 150 -17.90 -3.89 4.31
C VAL A 150 -17.00 -3.06 3.41
N GLY A 151 -17.53 -2.01 2.79
CA GLY A 151 -16.82 -1.17 1.82
C GLY A 151 -16.52 0.24 2.33
N GLY A 152 -16.03 1.09 1.44
CA GLY A 152 -15.94 2.54 1.64
C GLY A 152 -15.14 3.03 2.86
N ALA A 153 -15.43 4.26 3.25
CA ALA A 153 -14.79 4.92 4.38
C ALA A 153 -15.07 4.23 5.72
N HIS A 154 -16.26 3.63 5.86
CA HIS A 154 -16.63 2.93 7.10
C HIS A 154 -15.88 1.62 7.30
N ALA A 155 -15.44 0.94 6.24
CA ALA A 155 -14.52 -0.20 6.34
C ALA A 155 -13.14 0.23 6.85
N ILE A 156 -12.61 1.33 6.32
CA ILE A 156 -11.33 1.90 6.75
C ILE A 156 -11.38 2.31 8.23
N ALA A 157 -12.44 2.98 8.65
CA ALA A 157 -12.62 3.38 10.04
C ALA A 157 -12.78 2.16 10.98
N ALA A 158 -13.54 1.13 10.56
CA ALA A 158 -13.69 -0.10 11.32
C ALA A 158 -12.35 -0.82 11.54
N MET A 159 -11.53 -0.96 10.49
CA MET A 159 -10.18 -1.52 10.61
C MET A 159 -9.25 -0.64 11.46
N ALA A 160 -9.38 0.69 11.39
CA ALA A 160 -8.52 1.61 12.15
C ALA A 160 -8.78 1.56 13.65
N PHE A 161 -10.05 1.63 14.06
CA PHE A 161 -10.42 1.78 15.48
C PHE A 161 -10.83 0.45 16.14
N GLY A 162 -11.16 -0.54 15.33
CA GLY A 162 -11.80 -1.77 15.79
C GLY A 162 -13.29 -1.55 16.10
N THR A 163 -14.04 -2.63 16.02
CA THR A 163 -15.43 -2.73 16.44
C THR A 163 -15.59 -4.06 17.20
N ASP A 164 -16.78 -4.39 17.67
CA ASP A 164 -17.00 -5.71 18.29
C ASP A 164 -16.80 -6.86 17.30
N SER A 165 -17.11 -6.63 16.00
CA SER A 165 -16.97 -7.62 14.93
C SER A 165 -15.61 -7.55 14.23
N ILE A 166 -15.16 -6.37 13.83
CA ILE A 166 -13.96 -6.14 13.02
C ILE A 166 -12.81 -5.69 13.92
N PRO A 167 -11.73 -6.47 14.07
CA PRO A 167 -10.64 -6.11 14.97
C PRO A 167 -9.81 -4.92 14.44
N ALA A 168 -9.33 -4.06 15.35
CA ALA A 168 -8.38 -3.00 15.02
C ALA A 168 -7.07 -3.59 14.48
N VAL A 169 -6.45 -2.88 13.53
CA VAL A 169 -5.21 -3.33 12.86
C VAL A 169 -4.06 -2.35 13.09
N ASP A 170 -2.81 -2.82 12.89
CA ASP A 170 -1.62 -1.99 13.01
C ASP A 170 -1.35 -1.17 11.75
N LYS A 171 -1.81 -1.65 10.60
CA LYS A 171 -1.66 -0.98 9.29
C LYS A 171 -2.80 -1.35 8.35
N ILE A 172 -3.26 -0.38 7.56
CA ILE A 172 -4.25 -0.57 6.49
C ILE A 172 -3.56 -0.43 5.15
N VAL A 173 -3.74 -1.42 4.27
CA VAL A 173 -3.18 -1.45 2.92
C VAL A 173 -4.25 -1.73 1.87
N GLY A 174 -3.97 -1.38 0.64
CA GLY A 174 -4.80 -1.66 -0.52
C GLY A 174 -5.34 -0.42 -1.21
N PRO A 175 -5.58 -0.51 -2.52
CA PRO A 175 -6.08 0.61 -3.33
C PRO A 175 -7.56 0.88 -3.02
N GLY A 176 -8.01 2.11 -3.29
CA GLY A 176 -9.41 2.50 -3.11
C GLY A 176 -9.75 3.77 -3.85
N GLY A 177 -11.03 4.03 -4.05
CA GLY A 177 -11.52 5.28 -4.61
C GLY A 177 -11.35 6.48 -3.65
N GLY A 178 -11.74 7.67 -4.09
CA GLY A 178 -11.52 8.92 -3.35
C GLY A 178 -11.96 8.90 -1.89
N ALA A 179 -13.12 8.33 -1.57
CA ALA A 179 -13.62 8.24 -0.19
C ALA A 179 -12.76 7.31 0.69
N VAL A 180 -12.27 6.19 0.13
CA VAL A 180 -11.37 5.26 0.83
C VAL A 180 -10.03 5.91 1.11
N ASN A 181 -9.46 6.61 0.12
CA ASN A 181 -8.19 7.31 0.27
C ASN A 181 -8.30 8.48 1.27
N ALA A 182 -9.39 9.25 1.22
CA ALA A 182 -9.65 10.29 2.21
C ALA A 182 -9.77 9.71 3.63
N ALA A 183 -10.47 8.58 3.79
CA ALA A 183 -10.58 7.91 5.07
C ALA A 183 -9.22 7.39 5.57
N LYS A 184 -8.40 6.78 4.70
CA LYS A 184 -7.03 6.36 5.05
C LYS A 184 -6.19 7.54 5.56
N LEU A 185 -6.23 8.68 4.89
CA LEU A 185 -5.53 9.88 5.35
C LEU A 185 -6.04 10.39 6.69
N LEU A 186 -7.36 10.38 6.92
CA LEU A 186 -7.94 10.80 8.20
C LEU A 186 -7.50 9.91 9.36
N VAL A 187 -7.47 8.59 9.16
CA VAL A 187 -7.09 7.64 10.22
C VAL A 187 -5.58 7.45 10.36
N SER A 188 -4.76 8.03 9.47
CA SER A 188 -3.30 7.84 9.47
C SER A 188 -2.58 8.35 10.73
N ARG A 189 -3.26 9.14 11.55
CA ARG A 189 -2.76 9.56 12.87
C ARG A 189 -2.92 8.48 13.94
N ASP A 190 -3.85 7.55 13.74
CA ASP A 190 -4.20 6.50 14.71
C ASP A 190 -3.65 5.13 14.27
N VAL A 191 -3.59 4.86 12.96
CA VAL A 191 -3.13 3.61 12.36
C VAL A 191 -2.24 3.87 11.15
N ALA A 192 -1.20 3.07 10.94
CA ALA A 192 -0.36 3.21 9.74
C ALA A 192 -1.16 2.89 8.47
N ILE A 193 -0.82 3.57 7.38
CA ILE A 193 -1.35 3.27 6.04
C ILE A 193 -0.20 2.91 5.09
N ASP A 194 -0.53 2.32 3.94
CA ASP A 194 0.44 2.06 2.87
C ASP A 194 0.92 3.37 2.23
N LEU A 195 0.07 3.97 1.40
CA LEU A 195 0.37 5.15 0.60
C LEU A 195 -0.85 6.07 0.53
N PRO A 196 -0.66 7.40 0.43
CA PRO A 196 -1.67 8.25 -0.18
C PRO A 196 -1.78 7.86 -1.65
N ALA A 197 -2.98 7.48 -2.10
CA ALA A 197 -3.23 7.10 -3.49
C ALA A 197 -4.13 8.13 -4.17
N GLY A 198 -3.87 8.37 -5.44
CA GLY A 198 -4.71 9.16 -6.34
C GLY A 198 -5.17 8.33 -7.53
N PRO A 199 -5.63 8.96 -8.61
CA PRO A 199 -5.89 8.29 -9.88
C PRO A 199 -4.65 7.58 -10.41
N SER A 200 -4.85 6.43 -11.08
CA SER A 200 -3.77 5.69 -11.70
C SER A 200 -3.12 6.46 -12.84
N GLU A 201 -1.80 6.28 -13.02
CA GLU A 201 -0.98 7.07 -13.94
C GLU A 201 -0.02 6.17 -14.73
N VAL A 202 0.13 6.44 -16.04
CA VAL A 202 1.21 5.87 -16.86
C VAL A 202 1.93 6.95 -17.64
N VAL A 203 3.25 6.84 -17.71
CA VAL A 203 4.07 7.56 -18.67
C VAL A 203 4.73 6.55 -19.59
N VAL A 204 4.44 6.63 -20.88
CA VAL A 204 5.12 5.85 -21.92
C VAL A 204 6.26 6.69 -22.45
N VAL A 205 7.48 6.20 -22.30
CA VAL A 205 8.68 6.81 -22.89
C VAL A 205 9.06 5.97 -24.10
N ALA A 206 8.98 6.52 -25.29
CA ALA A 206 9.18 5.76 -26.52
C ALA A 206 10.14 6.46 -27.49
N ASP A 207 10.99 5.68 -28.15
CA ASP A 207 11.84 6.19 -29.21
C ASP A 207 10.98 6.75 -30.36
N ARG A 208 11.36 7.89 -30.89
CA ARG A 208 10.69 8.43 -32.09
C ARG A 208 10.79 7.45 -33.23
N GLY A 209 9.63 7.08 -33.79
CA GLY A 209 9.53 6.05 -34.82
C GLY A 209 9.33 4.63 -34.31
N PHE A 210 9.21 4.45 -33.00
CA PHE A 210 8.76 3.16 -32.43
C PHE A 210 7.31 2.86 -32.87
N ASP A 211 6.91 1.60 -32.84
CA ASP A 211 5.56 1.17 -33.26
C ASP A 211 4.46 1.83 -32.42
N GLU A 212 3.80 2.84 -32.98
CA GLU A 212 2.74 3.60 -32.31
C GLU A 212 1.55 2.74 -31.87
N ARG A 213 1.35 1.56 -32.45
CA ARG A 213 0.28 0.64 -32.03
C ARG A 213 0.55 0.11 -30.62
N ILE A 214 1.82 -0.22 -30.30
CA ILE A 214 2.22 -0.69 -28.97
C ILE A 214 2.09 0.45 -27.97
N VAL A 215 2.56 1.66 -28.32
CA VAL A 215 2.39 2.84 -27.46
C VAL A 215 0.90 3.06 -27.14
N ARG A 216 0.03 2.99 -28.14
CA ARG A 216 -1.41 3.17 -27.95
C ARG A 216 -2.02 2.08 -27.08
N GLN A 217 -1.58 0.83 -27.19
CA GLN A 217 -2.06 -0.27 -26.33
C GLN A 217 -1.80 0.00 -24.85
N GLU A 218 -0.62 0.54 -24.48
CA GLU A 218 -0.33 0.92 -23.10
C GLU A 218 -1.24 2.04 -22.59
N LEU A 219 -1.49 3.05 -23.43
CA LEU A 219 -2.38 4.16 -23.10
C LEU A 219 -3.82 3.70 -22.95
N ASP A 220 -4.31 2.87 -23.87
CA ASP A 220 -5.69 2.35 -23.85
C ASP A 220 -5.92 1.47 -22.62
N ALA A 221 -4.95 0.59 -22.26
CA ALA A 221 -4.99 -0.22 -21.05
C ALA A 221 -5.07 0.66 -19.78
N GLN A 222 -4.32 1.76 -19.72
CA GLN A 222 -4.37 2.70 -18.61
C GLN A 222 -5.75 3.34 -18.45
N MET A 223 -6.41 3.68 -19.54
CA MET A 223 -7.73 4.34 -19.50
C MET A 223 -8.85 3.44 -18.99
N GLU A 224 -8.66 2.11 -18.95
CA GLU A 224 -9.61 1.18 -18.33
C GLU A 224 -9.70 1.32 -16.80
N HIS A 225 -8.74 1.98 -16.15
CA HIS A 225 -8.77 2.26 -14.72
C HIS A 225 -9.84 3.30 -14.31
N GLY A 226 -10.39 4.04 -15.26
CA GLY A 226 -11.50 4.97 -15.03
C GLY A 226 -11.25 6.37 -15.59
N PRO A 227 -12.26 7.26 -15.48
CA PRO A 227 -12.23 8.57 -16.12
C PRO A 227 -11.17 9.54 -15.56
N ASP A 228 -10.72 9.29 -14.33
CA ASP A 228 -9.70 10.13 -13.67
C ASP A 228 -8.27 9.65 -13.95
N SER A 229 -8.10 8.52 -14.68
CA SER A 229 -6.80 7.96 -15.04
C SER A 229 -6.00 8.92 -15.93
N ARG A 230 -4.69 8.91 -15.77
CA ARG A 230 -3.78 9.78 -16.51
C ARG A 230 -2.83 8.94 -17.35
N ALA A 231 -2.62 9.38 -18.58
CA ALA A 231 -1.68 8.78 -19.51
C ALA A 231 -0.91 9.89 -20.23
N HIS A 232 0.41 9.72 -20.37
CA HIS A 232 1.28 10.68 -21.06
C HIS A 232 2.32 9.92 -21.89
N VAL A 233 2.78 10.56 -22.99
CA VAL A 233 3.84 10.01 -23.84
C VAL A 233 4.99 11.00 -23.90
N ILE A 234 6.19 10.52 -23.65
CA ILE A 234 7.45 11.23 -23.85
C ILE A 234 8.15 10.57 -25.05
N TRP A 235 8.28 11.32 -26.15
CA TRP A 235 9.02 10.86 -27.31
C TRP A 235 10.50 11.16 -27.16
N VAL A 236 11.33 10.12 -27.23
CA VAL A 236 12.78 10.25 -27.14
C VAL A 236 13.36 10.48 -28.53
N ASP A 237 14.03 11.60 -28.68
CA ASP A 237 14.89 11.92 -29.83
C ASP A 237 16.36 11.63 -29.48
N ASP A 238 17.28 12.49 -29.89
CA ASP A 238 18.71 12.37 -29.57
C ASP A 238 19.03 12.81 -28.15
N ASP A 239 18.19 13.63 -27.51
CA ASP A 239 18.37 14.10 -26.12
C ASP A 239 17.65 13.19 -25.11
N VAL A 240 18.31 12.12 -24.74
CA VAL A 240 17.85 11.16 -23.74
C VAL A 240 17.77 11.79 -22.34
N ASP A 241 18.62 12.78 -22.05
CA ASP A 241 18.67 13.45 -20.76
C ASP A 241 17.44 14.36 -20.55
N ALA A 242 16.98 15.03 -21.61
CA ALA A 242 15.74 15.80 -21.54
C ALA A 242 14.52 14.91 -21.29
N ALA A 243 14.43 13.74 -21.94
CA ALA A 243 13.36 12.78 -21.68
C ALA A 243 13.38 12.27 -20.24
N LEU A 244 14.55 11.97 -19.69
CA LEU A 244 14.69 11.59 -18.27
C LEU A 244 14.24 12.73 -17.34
N ALA A 245 14.66 13.97 -17.60
CA ALA A 245 14.28 15.11 -16.76
C ALA A 245 12.77 15.35 -16.74
N GLU A 246 12.11 15.19 -17.88
CA GLU A 246 10.66 15.27 -17.99
C GLU A 246 10.00 14.14 -17.19
N LEU A 247 10.43 12.89 -17.37
CA LEU A 247 9.94 11.73 -16.63
C LEU A 247 10.08 11.90 -15.10
N GLU A 248 11.26 12.33 -14.62
CA GLU A 248 11.51 12.60 -13.19
C GLU A 248 10.61 13.72 -12.63
N THR A 249 10.19 14.66 -13.50
CA THR A 249 9.23 15.70 -13.14
C THR A 249 7.81 15.14 -12.97
N TRP A 250 7.41 14.21 -13.83
CA TRP A 250 6.15 13.49 -13.70
C TRP A 250 6.12 12.62 -12.43
N ALA A 251 7.20 11.88 -12.17
CA ALA A 251 7.30 10.91 -11.09
C ALA A 251 6.07 9.98 -11.02
N PRO A 252 5.75 9.26 -12.10
CA PRO A 252 4.48 8.56 -12.25
C PRO A 252 4.44 7.23 -11.50
N GLU A 253 3.24 6.68 -11.42
CA GLU A 253 2.98 5.33 -10.93
C GLU A 253 3.65 4.26 -11.80
N HIS A 254 3.38 4.30 -13.11
CA HIS A 254 3.91 3.35 -14.09
C HIS A 254 4.72 4.06 -15.17
N VAL A 255 5.81 3.42 -15.58
CA VAL A 255 6.64 3.83 -16.72
C VAL A 255 6.79 2.66 -17.67
N ALA A 256 6.42 2.84 -18.94
CA ALA A 256 6.74 1.90 -20.01
C ALA A 256 7.85 2.49 -20.88
N LEU A 257 8.95 1.75 -21.06
CA LEU A 257 10.10 2.14 -21.87
C LEU A 257 10.11 1.34 -23.17
N LEU A 258 9.97 2.00 -24.31
CA LEU A 258 9.78 1.37 -25.62
C LEU A 258 10.82 1.88 -26.63
N GLY A 259 11.76 1.03 -26.98
CA GLY A 259 12.85 1.33 -27.90
C GLY A 259 14.20 1.49 -27.19
N GLU A 260 15.28 1.30 -27.93
CA GLU A 260 16.64 1.17 -27.39
C GLU A 260 17.08 2.37 -26.55
N ARG A 261 16.78 3.59 -26.98
CA ARG A 261 17.11 4.82 -26.25
C ARG A 261 16.27 4.95 -24.98
N ALA A 262 14.96 4.73 -25.07
CA ALA A 262 14.07 4.76 -23.92
C ALA A 262 14.47 3.69 -22.91
N GLU A 263 14.74 2.45 -23.33
CA GLU A 263 15.17 1.35 -22.48
C GLU A 263 16.49 1.64 -21.76
N SER A 264 17.40 2.39 -22.37
CA SER A 264 18.67 2.80 -21.75
C SER A 264 18.49 3.68 -20.52
N LEU A 265 17.30 4.28 -20.34
CA LEU A 265 16.96 5.09 -19.17
C LEU A 265 16.72 4.27 -17.90
N ALA A 266 16.35 2.98 -18.01
CA ALA A 266 15.92 2.14 -16.89
C ALA A 266 16.84 2.24 -15.65
N PRO A 267 18.19 2.12 -15.74
CA PRO A 267 19.06 2.19 -14.57
C PRO A 267 19.21 3.61 -13.98
N ARG A 268 18.69 4.62 -14.65
CA ARG A 268 18.83 6.04 -14.28
C ARG A 268 17.56 6.59 -13.62
N ILE A 269 16.41 5.93 -13.80
CA ILE A 269 15.12 6.38 -13.26
C ILE A 269 15.12 6.21 -11.73
N ARG A 270 14.76 7.29 -11.03
CA ARG A 270 14.66 7.33 -9.57
C ARG A 270 13.26 7.62 -9.04
N CYS A 271 12.42 8.21 -9.88
CA CYS A 271 11.09 8.69 -9.49
C CYS A 271 10.01 7.97 -10.30
N ALA A 272 9.80 6.68 -10.04
CA ALA A 272 8.71 5.90 -10.62
C ALA A 272 8.24 4.84 -9.61
N GLY A 273 6.95 4.49 -9.66
CA GLY A 273 6.42 3.38 -8.88
C GLY A 273 6.87 2.02 -9.43
N ALA A 274 6.72 1.80 -10.73
CA ALA A 274 7.23 0.63 -11.45
C ALA A 274 7.69 1.01 -12.86
N VAL A 275 8.73 0.30 -13.36
CA VAL A 275 9.30 0.52 -14.69
C VAL A 275 9.23 -0.79 -15.49
N PHE A 276 8.62 -0.73 -16.67
CA PHE A 276 8.42 -1.81 -17.61
C PHE A 276 9.33 -1.57 -18.83
N VAL A 277 10.22 -2.52 -19.11
CA VAL A 277 11.29 -2.32 -20.10
C VAL A 277 11.06 -3.20 -21.32
N GLY A 278 10.89 -2.56 -22.47
CA GLY A 278 10.72 -3.21 -23.75
C GLY A 278 9.30 -3.65 -24.07
N PRO A 279 9.06 -4.01 -25.34
CA PRO A 279 7.71 -4.26 -25.88
C PRO A 279 7.03 -5.53 -25.33
N PHE A 280 7.78 -6.40 -24.65
CA PHE A 280 7.29 -7.64 -24.06
C PHE A 280 7.01 -7.53 -22.56
N ALA A 281 7.15 -6.33 -21.99
CA ALA A 281 6.83 -6.01 -20.62
C ALA A 281 5.68 -5.00 -20.52
N PRO A 282 4.46 -5.33 -20.96
CA PRO A 282 3.33 -4.41 -20.87
C PRO A 282 2.96 -4.16 -19.40
N VAL A 283 2.47 -2.96 -19.08
CA VAL A 283 2.05 -2.58 -17.72
C VAL A 283 1.08 -3.59 -17.10
N PRO A 284 0.06 -4.12 -17.83
CA PRO A 284 -0.81 -5.18 -17.28
C PRO A 284 -0.10 -6.47 -16.87
N ALA A 285 1.09 -6.78 -17.39
CA ALA A 285 1.86 -7.92 -16.91
C ALA A 285 2.28 -7.72 -15.44
N GLY A 286 2.62 -6.50 -15.04
CA GLY A 286 2.89 -6.13 -13.64
C GLY A 286 1.65 -6.19 -12.77
N ASP A 287 0.51 -5.76 -13.30
CA ASP A 287 -0.74 -5.75 -12.57
C ASP A 287 -1.24 -7.15 -12.20
N TYR A 288 -0.91 -8.17 -13.00
CA TYR A 288 -1.52 -9.49 -12.85
C TYR A 288 -0.55 -10.66 -12.68
N ALA A 289 0.64 -10.63 -13.29
CA ALA A 289 1.37 -11.88 -13.53
C ALA A 289 2.85 -11.90 -13.15
N THR A 290 3.59 -10.78 -13.22
CA THR A 290 5.04 -10.78 -12.98
C THR A 290 5.43 -10.99 -11.52
N GLY A 291 4.50 -10.70 -10.60
CA GLY A 291 4.74 -10.76 -9.16
C GLY A 291 5.21 -9.43 -8.56
N GLY A 292 5.51 -8.42 -9.38
CA GLY A 292 5.66 -7.03 -8.93
C GLY A 292 4.37 -6.53 -8.27
N ASN A 293 4.47 -5.60 -7.34
CA ASN A 293 3.28 -5.08 -6.67
C ASN A 293 2.67 -3.93 -7.47
N HIS A 294 1.35 -3.96 -7.65
CA HIS A 294 0.62 -2.90 -8.32
C HIS A 294 0.01 -1.85 -7.36
N VAL A 295 0.22 -1.97 -6.06
CA VAL A 295 -0.10 -0.91 -5.09
C VAL A 295 1.07 0.05 -5.07
N LEU A 296 1.00 1.05 -5.92
CA LEU A 296 2.10 1.94 -6.27
C LEU A 296 1.79 3.39 -5.89
N PRO A 297 2.81 4.23 -5.70
CA PRO A 297 2.61 5.65 -5.42
C PRO A 297 2.12 6.39 -6.65
N THR A 298 1.08 7.21 -6.49
CA THR A 298 0.52 8.10 -7.50
C THR A 298 0.75 9.57 -7.11
N GLY A 299 0.42 10.51 -7.99
CA GLY A 299 0.45 11.94 -7.66
C GLY A 299 1.82 12.43 -7.24
N ARG A 300 2.87 11.94 -7.87
CA ARG A 300 4.28 12.28 -7.64
C ARG A 300 4.87 11.77 -6.31
N TRP A 301 4.17 10.89 -5.60
CA TRP A 301 4.71 10.28 -4.39
C TRP A 301 5.88 9.33 -4.67
N ALA A 302 6.03 8.87 -5.92
CA ALA A 302 7.20 8.07 -6.36
C ALA A 302 8.55 8.78 -6.16
N ARG A 303 8.55 10.08 -5.83
CA ARG A 303 9.76 10.82 -5.40
C ARG A 303 10.27 10.45 -4.02
N ALA A 304 9.39 9.92 -3.16
CA ALA A 304 9.69 9.71 -1.75
C ALA A 304 9.47 8.27 -1.29
N THR A 305 8.67 7.49 -2.03
CA THR A 305 8.34 6.12 -1.65
C THR A 305 8.19 5.23 -2.88
N GLY A 306 8.50 3.95 -2.72
CA GLY A 306 8.20 2.91 -3.71
C GLY A 306 6.81 2.32 -3.53
N GLY A 307 6.51 1.29 -4.30
CA GLY A 307 5.29 0.49 -4.15
C GLY A 307 5.29 -0.34 -2.87
N LEU A 308 4.16 -1.02 -2.63
CA LEU A 308 4.01 -1.92 -1.50
C LEU A 308 4.98 -3.10 -1.64
N GLY A 309 5.92 -3.22 -0.72
CA GLY A 309 6.91 -4.30 -0.64
C GLY A 309 6.77 -5.11 0.63
N LEU A 310 7.61 -6.14 0.80
CA LEU A 310 7.61 -6.97 2.01
C LEU A 310 7.89 -6.15 3.27
N GLU A 311 8.81 -5.19 3.18
CA GLU A 311 9.18 -4.27 4.27
C GLU A 311 8.00 -3.42 4.75
N SER A 312 6.98 -3.21 3.92
CA SER A 312 5.76 -2.50 4.31
C SER A 312 4.99 -3.20 5.43
N PHE A 313 5.23 -4.50 5.64
CA PHE A 313 4.62 -5.35 6.65
C PHE A 313 5.58 -5.70 7.80
N LEU A 314 6.77 -5.14 7.78
CA LEU A 314 7.81 -5.31 8.78
C LEU A 314 8.08 -3.99 9.49
N LYS A 315 8.55 -4.06 10.73
CA LYS A 315 9.07 -2.91 11.45
C LYS A 315 10.47 -3.21 11.99
N PRO A 316 11.43 -2.29 11.88
CA PRO A 316 12.72 -2.46 12.50
C PRO A 316 12.62 -2.20 14.01
N VAL A 317 13.24 -3.07 14.81
CA VAL A 317 13.42 -2.89 16.25
C VAL A 317 14.91 -2.78 16.51
N THR A 318 15.34 -1.66 17.07
CA THR A 318 16.74 -1.45 17.47
C THR A 318 16.93 -1.92 18.91
N ILE A 319 17.88 -2.83 19.10
CA ILE A 319 18.29 -3.34 20.41
C ILE A 319 19.69 -2.82 20.66
N GLN A 320 19.91 -2.26 21.85
CA GLN A 320 21.23 -1.74 22.26
C GLN A 320 21.68 -2.48 23.49
N ARG A 321 22.90 -3.02 23.45
CA ARG A 321 23.58 -3.63 24.58
C ARG A 321 24.86 -2.86 24.84
N VAL A 322 25.02 -2.40 26.09
CA VAL A 322 26.18 -1.63 26.51
C VAL A 322 26.78 -2.29 27.74
N SER A 323 28.05 -2.66 27.67
CA SER A 323 28.79 -3.15 28.83
C SER A 323 29.15 -2.00 29.79
N GLN A 324 29.56 -2.33 31.01
CA GLN A 324 30.02 -1.32 31.97
C GLN A 324 31.18 -0.48 31.42
N ASP A 325 32.16 -1.13 30.81
CA ASP A 325 33.30 -0.43 30.17
C ASP A 325 32.86 0.40 28.96
N GLY A 326 31.89 -0.11 28.19
CA GLY A 326 31.25 0.61 27.10
C GLY A 326 30.56 1.89 27.59
N LEU A 327 29.77 1.80 28.68
CA LEU A 327 29.14 2.98 29.28
C LEU A 327 30.15 3.98 29.79
N ALA A 328 31.24 3.53 30.45
CA ALA A 328 32.30 4.40 30.91
C ALA A 328 32.96 5.21 29.78
N ARG A 329 33.08 4.60 28.59
CA ARG A 329 33.59 5.27 27.38
C ARG A 329 32.59 6.28 26.81
N LEU A 330 31.27 6.00 26.90
CA LEU A 330 30.22 6.89 26.41
C LEU A 330 29.92 8.05 27.38
N ALA A 331 30.23 7.89 28.69
CA ALA A 331 29.85 8.83 29.73
C ALA A 331 30.26 10.29 29.44
N PRO A 332 31.49 10.61 28.98
CA PRO A 332 31.87 11.99 28.69
C PRO A 332 30.97 12.60 27.61
N THR A 333 30.61 11.85 26.59
CA THR A 333 29.75 12.33 25.50
C THR A 333 28.32 12.56 26.00
N ILE A 334 27.76 11.60 26.77
CA ILE A 334 26.42 11.72 27.35
C ILE A 334 26.35 12.95 28.25
N GLU A 335 27.35 13.13 29.14
CA GLU A 335 27.39 14.25 30.08
C GLU A 335 27.45 15.60 29.36
N ALA A 336 28.34 15.73 28.35
CA ALA A 336 28.49 16.97 27.60
C ALA A 336 27.24 17.37 26.83
N LEU A 337 26.59 16.39 26.16
CA LEU A 337 25.36 16.65 25.40
C LEU A 337 24.17 16.91 26.32
N ALA A 338 24.05 16.18 27.41
CA ALA A 338 23.01 16.42 28.42
C ALA A 338 23.12 17.77 29.09
N ASP A 339 24.37 18.28 29.33
CA ASP A 339 24.61 19.64 29.83
C ASP A 339 24.19 20.69 28.81
N LEU A 340 24.53 20.49 27.53
CA LEU A 340 24.12 21.37 26.44
C LEU A 340 22.62 21.52 26.33
N GLU A 341 21.87 20.40 26.54
CA GLU A 341 20.43 20.37 26.44
C GLU A 341 19.71 20.70 27.76
N GLY A 342 20.44 20.94 28.85
CA GLY A 342 19.86 21.22 30.15
C GLY A 342 19.13 20.03 30.79
N MET A 343 19.60 18.80 30.54
CA MET A 343 18.95 17.53 30.97
C MET A 343 19.76 16.82 32.09
N PRO A 344 19.70 17.29 33.33
CA PRO A 344 20.53 16.73 34.42
C PRO A 344 20.23 15.29 34.77
N ALA A 345 18.98 14.84 34.58
CA ALA A 345 18.60 13.45 34.80
C ALA A 345 19.23 12.52 33.74
N HIS A 346 19.30 12.93 32.47
CA HIS A 346 20.02 12.18 31.44
C HIS A 346 21.50 12.06 31.77
N LYS A 347 22.13 13.18 32.16
CA LYS A 347 23.54 13.21 32.61
C LYS A 347 23.81 12.21 33.74
N ALA A 348 22.95 12.17 34.75
CA ALA A 348 23.11 11.26 35.87
C ALA A 348 23.12 9.76 35.47
N THR A 349 22.44 9.39 34.38
CA THR A 349 22.41 8.00 33.92
C THR A 349 23.75 7.50 33.35
N ALA A 350 24.65 8.40 32.96
CA ALA A 350 25.99 8.05 32.46
C ALA A 350 26.91 7.46 33.53
N ARG A 351 26.54 7.58 34.82
CA ARG A 351 27.35 7.18 36.00
C ARG A 351 26.83 5.94 36.71
N ARG A 352 26.08 5.08 36.03
CA ARG A 352 25.56 3.81 36.58
C ARG A 352 26.66 2.78 36.78
#